data_57ea4eb7cdc6922bd4b61092aa55d733
#
_entry.id   57ea4eb7cdc6922bd4b61092aa55d733
#
_cell.length_a   1.000
_cell.length_b   1.000
_cell.length_c   1.000
_cell.angle_alpha   90.00
_cell.angle_beta   90.00
_cell.angle_gamma   90.00
#
_symmetry.space_group_name_H-M   'P 1'
#
loop_
_entity.id
_entity.type
_entity.pdbx_description
1 polymer ?
#
loop_
_entity_poly.entity_id
_entity_poly.type
_entity_poly.pdbx_seq_one_letter_code
_entity_poly.pdbx_strand_id
1 'polypeptide(L)'
;MKWKYAGKSDVGKVRQGNEDSLFADAEWGVFIVADGMGGHVAGEVASQIVAETVGPGVCEAVQSGLRGDELEDRAIELILEANRRIIERADIEPEKRGMGTTLTLMTLDPENGYIFNQVGDSRGYLLRNGSLIQVTCDHTVVQQQVDRGALTLEQARDHPLSHILTRALGTEANVEADSLANHVLDERT
;
A
#
# COMPACT_ATOMS: atom_id res chain seq x y z
N MET A 1 -16.65 5.14 -16.63
CA MET A 1 -17.27 4.15 -15.71
C MET A 1 -17.47 4.81 -14.35
N LYS A 2 -18.51 4.48 -13.57
CA LYS A 2 -18.67 5.05 -12.21
C LYS A 2 -18.33 3.97 -11.18
N TRP A 3 -17.29 4.19 -10.43
CA TRP A 3 -16.87 3.31 -9.33
C TRP A 3 -17.68 3.59 -8.08
N LYS A 4 -17.92 2.56 -7.28
CA LYS A 4 -18.45 2.68 -5.93
C LYS A 4 -17.39 2.20 -4.96
N TYR A 5 -17.17 2.93 -3.90
CA TYR A 5 -16.23 2.54 -2.87
C TYR A 5 -16.82 2.74 -1.47
N ALA A 6 -16.24 2.06 -0.50
CA ALA A 6 -16.41 2.32 0.92
C ALA A 6 -15.06 2.15 1.59
N GLY A 7 -14.71 3.06 2.47
CA GLY A 7 -13.49 3.02 3.27
C GLY A 7 -13.83 3.17 4.75
N LYS A 8 -13.10 2.44 5.60
CA LYS A 8 -13.22 2.55 7.06
C LYS A 8 -11.87 2.26 7.68
N SER A 9 -11.46 3.08 8.65
CA SER A 9 -10.41 2.79 9.60
C SER A 9 -10.97 2.88 11.02
N ASP A 10 -10.40 2.13 11.97
CA ASP A 10 -10.88 2.08 13.34
C ASP A 10 -9.69 1.78 14.26
N VAL A 11 -9.54 2.58 15.32
CA VAL A 11 -8.43 2.43 16.28
C VAL A 11 -8.43 1.06 16.99
N GLY A 12 -9.54 0.34 16.95
CA GLY A 12 -9.72 -0.92 17.66
C GLY A 12 -9.94 -0.73 19.16
N LYS A 13 -9.82 -1.84 19.91
CA LYS A 13 -10.15 -1.87 21.35
C LYS A 13 -8.95 -1.71 22.27
N VAL A 14 -7.74 -1.73 21.75
CA VAL A 14 -6.50 -1.83 22.56
C VAL A 14 -5.61 -0.61 22.37
N ARG A 15 -5.49 -0.08 21.15
CA ARG A 15 -4.65 1.07 20.83
C ARG A 15 -5.31 2.39 21.27
N GLN A 16 -4.51 3.42 21.54
CA GLN A 16 -4.99 4.76 21.89
C GLN A 16 -5.06 5.70 20.68
N GLY A 17 -4.29 5.42 19.63
CA GLY A 17 -4.23 6.17 18.38
C GLY A 17 -4.40 5.26 17.17
N ASN A 18 -4.89 5.82 16.08
CA ASN A 18 -4.98 5.16 14.79
C ASN A 18 -3.84 5.67 13.91
N GLU A 19 -2.96 4.77 13.49
CA GLU A 19 -1.80 5.08 12.66
C GLU A 19 -2.07 4.82 11.16
N ASP A 20 -3.29 4.33 10.82
CA ASP A 20 -3.69 4.10 9.44
C ASP A 20 -4.08 5.40 8.74
N SER A 21 -3.78 5.47 7.44
CA SER A 21 -4.30 6.49 6.54
C SER A 21 -4.96 5.87 5.32
N LEU A 22 -6.02 6.51 4.85
CA LEU A 22 -6.77 6.11 3.66
C LEU A 22 -6.80 7.28 2.67
N PHE A 23 -6.70 6.97 1.39
CA PHE A 23 -7.05 7.89 0.31
C PHE A 23 -7.99 7.19 -0.67
N ALA A 24 -9.03 7.87 -1.12
CA ALA A 24 -9.97 7.31 -2.08
C ALA A 24 -10.53 8.39 -3.00
N ASP A 25 -10.34 8.21 -4.28
CA ASP A 25 -10.93 9.03 -5.33
C ASP A 25 -11.60 8.12 -6.37
N ALA A 26 -12.94 8.08 -6.35
CA ALA A 26 -13.73 7.26 -7.26
C ALA A 26 -13.87 7.88 -8.67
N GLU A 27 -13.60 9.15 -8.84
CA GLU A 27 -13.63 9.81 -10.15
C GLU A 27 -12.42 9.35 -10.98
N TRP A 28 -11.26 9.28 -10.35
CA TRP A 28 -10.01 8.87 -10.99
C TRP A 28 -9.66 7.41 -10.73
N GLY A 29 -10.43 6.71 -9.87
CA GLY A 29 -10.22 5.29 -9.59
C GLY A 29 -8.95 4.99 -8.78
N VAL A 30 -8.58 5.88 -7.84
CA VAL A 30 -7.36 5.79 -7.03
C VAL A 30 -7.72 5.52 -5.58
N PHE A 31 -7.17 4.44 -5.01
CA PHE A 31 -7.46 4.02 -3.64
C PHE A 31 -6.17 3.60 -2.93
N ILE A 32 -5.96 4.10 -1.72
CA ILE A 32 -4.78 3.80 -0.90
C ILE A 32 -5.19 3.37 0.50
N VAL A 33 -4.48 2.38 1.01
CA VAL A 33 -4.40 2.03 2.42
C VAL A 33 -2.94 2.07 2.83
N ALA A 34 -2.64 2.74 3.93
CA ALA A 34 -1.32 2.84 4.53
C ALA A 34 -1.42 2.58 6.03
N ASP A 35 -0.73 1.56 6.54
CA ASP A 35 -0.66 1.21 7.97
C ASP A 35 0.67 1.73 8.52
N GLY A 36 0.58 2.75 9.38
CA GLY A 36 1.73 3.42 9.95
C GLY A 36 2.34 2.63 11.12
N MET A 37 3.66 2.70 11.21
CA MET A 37 4.43 2.06 12.29
C MET A 37 5.49 3.02 12.84
N GLY A 38 5.92 2.80 14.09
CA GLY A 38 6.94 3.64 14.75
C GLY A 38 6.45 4.25 16.08
N GLY A 39 5.28 3.84 16.55
CA GLY A 39 4.66 4.26 17.80
C GLY A 39 3.85 5.55 17.70
N HIS A 40 2.56 5.44 17.97
CA HIS A 40 1.50 6.47 18.09
C HIS A 40 1.57 7.63 17.06
N VAL A 41 2.31 8.68 17.33
CA VAL A 41 2.35 9.89 16.48
C VAL A 41 3.24 9.72 15.25
N ALA A 42 4.25 8.86 15.33
CA ALA A 42 5.23 8.71 14.25
C ALA A 42 4.67 7.91 13.07
N GLY A 43 3.97 6.81 13.35
CA GLY A 43 3.32 5.99 12.31
C GLY A 43 2.20 6.75 11.58
N GLU A 44 1.36 7.51 12.31
CA GLU A 44 0.32 8.36 11.73
C GLU A 44 0.89 9.36 10.72
N VAL A 45 2.02 10.02 11.07
CA VAL A 45 2.68 10.98 10.17
C VAL A 45 3.21 10.29 8.91
N ALA A 46 3.79 9.10 9.04
CA ALA A 46 4.33 8.37 7.90
C ALA A 46 3.20 7.94 6.93
N SER A 47 2.13 7.34 7.44
CA SER A 47 0.98 6.92 6.63
C SER A 47 0.26 8.10 5.96
N GLN A 48 0.16 9.25 6.67
CA GLN A 48 -0.41 10.48 6.13
C GLN A 48 0.44 11.04 4.98
N ILE A 49 1.78 11.09 5.12
CA ILE A 49 2.68 11.54 4.04
C ILE A 49 2.45 10.71 2.77
N VAL A 50 2.30 9.38 2.91
CA VAL A 50 2.02 8.50 1.77
C VAL A 50 0.68 8.85 1.13
N ALA A 51 -0.40 8.92 1.90
CA ALA A 51 -1.73 9.21 1.38
C ALA A 51 -1.79 10.57 0.67
N GLU A 52 -1.17 11.62 1.26
CA GLU A 52 -1.17 12.99 0.73
C GLU A 52 -0.20 13.20 -0.45
N THR A 53 0.82 12.36 -0.60
CA THR A 53 1.78 12.47 -1.70
C THR A 53 1.35 11.61 -2.89
N VAL A 54 1.07 10.35 -2.64
CA VAL A 54 0.82 9.36 -3.70
C VAL A 54 -0.58 9.54 -4.27
N GLY A 55 -1.61 9.68 -3.43
CA GLY A 55 -2.99 9.76 -3.86
C GLY A 55 -3.26 10.88 -4.87
N PRO A 56 -3.04 12.16 -4.50
CA PRO A 56 -3.23 13.28 -5.41
C PRO A 56 -2.34 13.21 -6.65
N GLY A 57 -1.06 12.79 -6.50
CA GLY A 57 -0.13 12.69 -7.63
C GLY A 57 -0.55 11.64 -8.66
N VAL A 58 -1.10 10.50 -8.23
CA VAL A 58 -1.64 9.47 -9.14
C VAL A 58 -2.94 9.98 -9.79
N CYS A 59 -3.80 10.68 -9.07
CA CYS A 59 -4.99 11.32 -9.67
C CYS A 59 -4.61 12.30 -10.78
N GLU A 60 -3.59 13.15 -10.55
CA GLU A 60 -3.07 14.07 -11.56
C GLU A 60 -2.51 13.33 -12.79
N ALA A 61 -1.80 12.22 -12.57
CA ALA A 61 -1.27 11.38 -13.64
C ALA A 61 -2.41 10.78 -14.49
N VAL A 62 -3.43 10.21 -13.85
CA VAL A 62 -4.62 9.69 -14.53
C VAL A 62 -5.36 10.80 -15.29
N GLN A 63 -5.52 11.96 -14.67
CA GLN A 63 -6.17 13.14 -15.28
C GLN A 63 -5.41 13.65 -16.49
N SER A 64 -4.07 13.63 -16.47
CA SER A 64 -3.23 14.03 -17.60
C SER A 64 -3.21 13.02 -18.75
N GLY A 65 -3.85 11.86 -18.57
CA GLY A 65 -3.99 10.83 -19.60
C GLY A 65 -2.96 9.70 -19.53
N LEU A 66 -2.11 9.62 -18.49
CA LEU A 66 -1.20 8.47 -18.32
C LEU A 66 -2.00 7.18 -18.11
N ARG A 67 -1.55 6.09 -18.74
CA ARG A 67 -2.18 4.76 -18.65
C ARG A 67 -1.10 3.66 -18.72
N GLY A 68 -1.48 2.45 -18.30
CA GLY A 68 -0.61 1.27 -18.38
C GLY A 68 0.76 1.52 -17.74
N ASP A 69 1.82 1.19 -18.44
CA ASP A 69 3.20 1.24 -17.95
C ASP A 69 3.63 2.69 -17.55
N GLU A 70 3.18 3.73 -18.29
CA GLU A 70 3.50 5.12 -17.94
C GLU A 70 2.86 5.54 -16.61
N LEU A 71 1.66 5.06 -16.32
CA LEU A 71 0.97 5.31 -15.06
C LEU A 71 1.62 4.54 -13.91
N GLU A 72 2.04 3.30 -14.17
CA GLU A 72 2.78 2.47 -13.22
C GLU A 72 4.12 3.12 -12.85
N ASP A 73 4.92 3.52 -13.83
CA ASP A 73 6.20 4.21 -13.60
C ASP A 73 5.98 5.49 -12.78
N ARG A 74 4.95 6.26 -13.10
CA ARG A 74 4.64 7.47 -12.33
C ARG A 74 4.21 7.19 -10.90
N ALA A 75 3.45 6.13 -10.67
CA ALA A 75 3.07 5.70 -9.32
C ALA A 75 4.31 5.30 -8.50
N ILE A 76 5.25 4.56 -9.09
CA ILE A 76 6.52 4.19 -8.45
C ILE A 76 7.33 5.44 -8.09
N GLU A 77 7.46 6.43 -9.00
CA GLU A 77 8.14 7.69 -8.69
C GLU A 77 7.54 8.40 -7.48
N LEU A 78 6.21 8.45 -7.40
CA LEU A 78 5.49 9.09 -6.29
C LEU A 78 5.66 8.31 -4.97
N ILE A 79 5.74 6.99 -5.02
CA ILE A 79 6.03 6.14 -3.87
C ILE A 79 7.45 6.42 -3.35
N LEU A 80 8.43 6.52 -4.24
CA LEU A 80 9.81 6.86 -3.87
C LEU A 80 9.92 8.29 -3.32
N GLU A 81 9.16 9.22 -3.85
CA GLU A 81 9.06 10.59 -3.32
C GLU A 81 8.46 10.60 -1.90
N ALA A 82 7.39 9.84 -1.65
CA ALA A 82 6.81 9.69 -0.32
C ALA A 82 7.81 9.07 0.66
N ASN A 83 8.55 8.02 0.24
CA ASN A 83 9.61 7.42 1.03
C ASN A 83 10.69 8.44 1.45
N ARG A 84 11.16 9.24 0.49
CA ARG A 84 12.13 10.29 0.76
C ARG A 84 11.62 11.32 1.77
N ARG A 85 10.36 11.77 1.63
CA ARG A 85 9.72 12.72 2.55
C ARG A 85 9.60 12.19 3.98
N ILE A 86 9.30 10.88 4.13
CA ILE A 86 9.23 10.25 5.45
C ILE A 86 10.62 10.27 6.10
N ILE A 87 11.67 9.87 5.37
CA ILE A 87 13.05 9.86 5.88
C ILE A 87 13.50 11.27 6.27
N GLU A 88 13.31 12.26 5.40
CA GLU A 88 13.66 13.67 5.68
C GLU A 88 12.94 14.19 6.91
N ARG A 89 11.67 13.83 7.09
CA ARG A 89 10.89 14.23 8.26
C ARG A 89 11.42 13.59 9.54
N ALA A 90 11.79 12.31 9.50
CA ALA A 90 12.38 11.59 10.62
C ALA A 90 13.77 12.13 11.01
N ASP A 91 14.53 12.64 10.04
CA ASP A 91 15.84 13.25 10.29
C ASP A 91 15.73 14.63 10.98
N ILE A 92 14.70 15.40 10.61
CA ILE A 92 14.44 16.74 11.19
C ILE A 92 13.83 16.66 12.59
N GLU A 93 12.96 15.66 12.84
CA GLU A 93 12.21 15.50 14.08
C GLU A 93 12.64 14.21 14.80
N PRO A 94 13.59 14.31 15.76
CA PRO A 94 14.18 13.13 16.41
C PRO A 94 13.18 12.19 17.08
N GLU A 95 12.03 12.72 17.54
CA GLU A 95 10.94 11.94 18.13
C GLU A 95 10.19 11.05 17.11
N LYS A 96 10.40 11.30 15.83
CA LYS A 96 9.81 10.51 14.73
C LYS A 96 10.80 9.53 14.10
N ARG A 97 11.99 9.37 14.69
CA ARG A 97 12.98 8.42 14.18
C ARG A 97 12.43 7.00 14.18
N GLY A 98 12.63 6.31 13.06
CA GLY A 98 12.13 4.95 12.85
C GLY A 98 10.67 4.86 12.50
N MET A 99 10.00 5.98 12.21
CA MET A 99 8.67 5.93 11.61
C MET A 99 8.72 5.32 10.23
N GLY A 100 7.67 4.61 9.89
CA GLY A 100 7.49 4.01 8.58
C GLY A 100 6.02 3.70 8.34
N THR A 101 5.73 3.20 7.17
CA THR A 101 4.37 2.79 6.82
C THR A 101 4.37 1.76 5.70
N THR A 102 3.32 0.96 5.65
CA THR A 102 2.98 0.18 4.46
C THR A 102 2.36 1.08 3.40
N LEU A 103 2.22 0.57 2.21
CA LEU A 103 1.39 1.11 1.14
C LEU A 103 0.76 -0.02 0.35
N THR A 104 -0.55 0.04 0.17
CA THR A 104 -1.26 -0.67 -0.90
C THR A 104 -2.06 0.35 -1.68
N LEU A 105 -1.61 0.65 -2.88
CA LEU A 105 -2.26 1.51 -3.85
C LEU A 105 -2.98 0.63 -4.87
N MET A 106 -4.23 0.92 -5.17
CA MET A 106 -4.96 0.39 -6.31
C MET A 106 -5.35 1.53 -7.24
N THR A 107 -4.98 1.43 -8.50
CA THR A 107 -5.43 2.33 -9.56
C THR A 107 -6.29 1.54 -10.55
N LEU A 108 -7.51 2.03 -10.82
CA LEU A 108 -8.43 1.46 -11.78
C LEU A 108 -8.26 2.16 -13.12
N ASP A 109 -7.93 1.38 -14.15
CA ASP A 109 -7.85 1.84 -15.53
C ASP A 109 -8.99 1.20 -16.33
N PRO A 110 -9.94 2.01 -16.87
CA PRO A 110 -11.07 1.48 -17.63
C PRO A 110 -10.68 0.67 -18.87
N GLU A 111 -9.49 0.89 -19.43
CA GLU A 111 -8.99 0.24 -20.64
C GLU A 111 -8.07 -0.94 -20.31
N ASN A 112 -7.28 -0.81 -19.23
CA ASN A 112 -6.22 -1.77 -18.90
C ASN A 112 -6.49 -2.58 -17.62
N GLY A 113 -7.62 -2.35 -16.94
CA GLY A 113 -8.00 -3.11 -15.76
C GLY A 113 -7.60 -2.43 -14.45
N TYR A 114 -6.76 -3.06 -13.62
CA TYR A 114 -6.28 -2.48 -12.38
C TYR A 114 -4.77 -2.70 -12.21
N ILE A 115 -4.16 -1.77 -11.51
CA ILE A 115 -2.75 -1.84 -11.09
C ILE A 115 -2.71 -1.77 -9.57
N PHE A 116 -2.04 -2.72 -8.93
CA PHE A 116 -1.65 -2.64 -7.53
C PHE A 116 -0.17 -2.31 -7.43
N ASN A 117 0.16 -1.28 -6.62
CA ASN A 117 1.52 -1.06 -6.17
C ASN A 117 1.55 -1.28 -4.66
N GLN A 118 2.57 -2.01 -4.17
CA GLN A 118 2.62 -2.45 -2.79
C GLN A 118 4.00 -2.32 -2.17
N VAL A 119 4.02 -1.88 -0.90
CA VAL A 119 5.13 -1.98 0.04
C VAL A 119 4.56 -2.39 1.41
N GLY A 120 5.04 -3.47 2.00
CA GLY A 120 4.61 -3.96 3.32
C GLY A 120 3.63 -5.12 3.25
N ASP A 121 2.76 -5.26 4.24
CA ASP A 121 1.84 -6.39 4.44
C ASP A 121 0.35 -5.98 4.46
N SER A 122 0.03 -4.73 4.12
CA SER A 122 -1.35 -4.34 3.79
C SER A 122 -1.76 -5.01 2.47
N ARG A 123 -2.94 -5.61 2.42
CA ARG A 123 -3.28 -6.56 1.35
C ARG A 123 -4.38 -6.07 0.42
N GLY A 124 -4.21 -6.35 -0.87
CA GLY A 124 -5.23 -6.24 -1.89
C GLY A 124 -5.87 -7.59 -2.20
N TYR A 125 -7.19 -7.62 -2.31
CA TYR A 125 -7.96 -8.82 -2.65
C TYR A 125 -8.89 -8.57 -3.82
N LEU A 126 -9.06 -9.58 -4.65
CA LEU A 126 -10.08 -9.63 -5.69
C LEU A 126 -11.18 -10.62 -5.28
N LEU A 127 -12.43 -10.15 -5.20
CA LEU A 127 -13.59 -11.02 -5.08
C LEU A 127 -14.23 -11.17 -6.46
N ARG A 128 -14.14 -12.35 -7.04
CA ARG A 128 -14.72 -12.66 -8.36
C ARG A 128 -15.43 -14.01 -8.35
N ASN A 129 -16.67 -14.06 -8.85
CA ASN A 129 -17.46 -15.30 -8.92
C ASN A 129 -17.57 -16.06 -7.56
N GLY A 130 -17.66 -15.32 -6.46
CA GLY A 130 -17.72 -15.88 -5.10
C GLY A 130 -16.39 -16.39 -4.54
N SER A 131 -15.29 -16.25 -5.27
CA SER A 131 -13.93 -16.60 -4.82
C SER A 131 -13.16 -15.35 -4.45
N LEU A 132 -12.58 -15.34 -3.23
CA LEU A 132 -11.70 -14.29 -2.74
C LEU A 132 -10.24 -14.71 -2.97
N ILE A 133 -9.51 -13.89 -3.73
CA ILE A 133 -8.12 -14.14 -4.11
C ILE A 133 -7.28 -12.98 -3.58
N GLN A 134 -6.22 -13.26 -2.81
CA GLN A 134 -5.22 -12.25 -2.48
C GLN A 134 -4.38 -11.96 -3.73
N VAL A 135 -4.33 -10.70 -4.14
CA VAL A 135 -3.61 -10.26 -5.35
C VAL A 135 -2.18 -9.84 -5.00
N THR A 136 -2.00 -9.23 -3.84
CA THR A 136 -0.71 -8.74 -3.35
C THR A 136 0.07 -9.82 -2.61
N CYS A 137 1.39 -9.66 -2.49
CA CYS A 137 2.27 -10.56 -1.74
C CYS A 137 2.88 -9.79 -0.55
N ASP A 138 2.77 -10.34 0.66
CA ASP A 138 3.24 -9.66 1.87
C ASP A 138 4.76 -9.51 1.90
N HIS A 139 5.26 -8.34 2.24
CA HIS A 139 6.69 -8.14 2.49
C HIS A 139 7.02 -8.44 3.95
N THR A 140 6.97 -9.71 4.34
CA THR A 140 7.25 -10.18 5.69
C THR A 140 8.34 -11.26 5.71
N VAL A 141 8.97 -11.43 6.87
CA VAL A 141 9.96 -12.50 7.08
C VAL A 141 9.34 -13.87 6.84
N VAL A 142 8.09 -14.07 7.26
CA VAL A 142 7.42 -15.37 7.10
C VAL A 142 7.05 -15.65 5.64
N GLN A 143 6.65 -14.64 4.88
CA GLN A 143 6.38 -14.80 3.45
C GLN A 143 7.64 -15.21 2.69
N GLN A 144 8.79 -14.61 2.98
CA GLN A 144 10.06 -15.04 2.39
C GLN A 144 10.40 -16.52 2.71
N GLN A 145 9.99 -17.01 3.88
CA GLN A 145 10.19 -18.42 4.22
C GLN A 145 9.20 -19.35 3.49
N VAL A 146 7.98 -18.89 3.25
CA VAL A 146 7.02 -19.60 2.39
C VAL A 146 7.55 -19.69 0.96
N ASP A 147 8.04 -18.59 0.39
CA ASP A 147 8.58 -18.53 -0.97
C ASP A 147 9.78 -19.46 -1.18
N ARG A 148 10.58 -19.65 -0.12
CA ARG A 148 11.70 -20.60 -0.11
C ARG A 148 11.31 -22.05 0.21
N GLY A 149 10.01 -22.30 0.45
CA GLY A 149 9.49 -23.62 0.82
C GLY A 149 9.85 -24.06 2.23
N ALA A 150 10.32 -23.17 3.10
CA ALA A 150 10.67 -23.47 4.49
C ALA A 150 9.43 -23.50 5.41
N LEU A 151 8.38 -22.76 5.06
CA LEU A 151 7.08 -22.76 5.75
C LEU A 151 5.96 -22.96 4.74
N THR A 152 4.85 -23.54 5.21
CA THR A 152 3.57 -23.47 4.50
C THR A 152 2.84 -22.16 4.81
N LEU A 153 1.88 -21.75 3.98
CA LEU A 153 1.03 -20.59 4.25
C LEU A 153 0.29 -20.71 5.58
N GLU A 154 -0.12 -21.93 5.96
CA GLU A 154 -0.80 -22.19 7.22
C GLU A 154 0.15 -21.98 8.42
N GLN A 155 1.39 -22.46 8.32
CA GLN A 155 2.42 -22.24 9.36
C GLN A 155 2.82 -20.78 9.49
N ALA A 156 2.86 -20.05 8.38
CA ALA A 156 3.20 -18.62 8.36
C ALA A 156 2.15 -17.76 9.07
N ARG A 157 0.87 -18.13 9.00
CA ARG A 157 -0.25 -17.34 9.56
C ARG A 157 -0.12 -17.09 11.05
N ASP A 158 0.24 -18.16 11.82
CA ASP A 158 0.31 -18.11 13.28
C ASP A 158 1.76 -18.04 13.79
N HIS A 159 2.71 -17.72 12.90
CA HIS A 159 4.12 -17.66 13.24
C HIS A 159 4.45 -16.42 14.09
N PRO A 160 5.30 -16.52 15.15
CA PRO A 160 5.67 -15.40 16.00
C PRO A 160 6.28 -14.18 15.25
N LEU A 161 6.88 -14.41 14.08
CA LEU A 161 7.46 -13.36 13.23
C LEU A 161 6.54 -12.92 12.09
N SER A 162 5.25 -13.26 12.12
CA SER A 162 4.31 -12.94 11.05
C SER A 162 4.15 -11.42 10.80
N HIS A 163 4.39 -10.62 11.84
CA HIS A 163 4.30 -9.16 11.82
C HIS A 163 5.62 -8.45 11.49
N ILE A 164 6.71 -9.19 11.23
CA ILE A 164 8.02 -8.58 10.94
C ILE A 164 8.10 -8.27 9.44
N LEU A 165 8.05 -6.98 9.13
CA LEU A 165 8.18 -6.50 7.75
C LEU A 165 9.62 -6.63 7.26
N THR A 166 9.76 -6.94 5.98
CA THR A 166 11.04 -6.92 5.24
C THR A 166 11.17 -5.70 4.34
N ARG A 167 10.06 -4.98 4.07
CA ARG A 167 10.02 -3.71 3.35
C ARG A 167 8.95 -2.81 3.95
N ALA A 168 9.28 -1.54 4.16
CA ALA A 168 8.35 -0.48 4.54
C ALA A 168 8.86 0.88 4.06
N LEU A 169 7.98 1.80 3.75
CA LEU A 169 8.35 3.18 3.43
C LEU A 169 8.87 3.90 4.68
N GLY A 170 9.91 4.68 4.52
CA GLY A 170 10.55 5.44 5.59
C GLY A 170 11.67 4.71 6.33
N THR A 171 11.89 3.41 6.08
CA THR A 171 12.90 2.59 6.78
C THR A 171 14.22 2.50 6.04
N GLU A 172 14.19 2.57 4.71
CA GLU A 172 15.36 2.47 3.84
C GLU A 172 15.30 3.49 2.71
N ALA A 173 16.46 4.05 2.33
CA ALA A 173 16.52 5.04 1.25
C ALA A 173 16.09 4.46 -0.12
N ASN A 174 16.43 3.21 -0.37
CA ASN A 174 16.10 2.49 -1.60
C ASN A 174 15.07 1.41 -1.27
N VAL A 175 13.79 1.73 -1.38
CA VAL A 175 12.70 0.79 -1.23
C VAL A 175 12.20 0.35 -2.61
N GLU A 176 11.97 -0.95 -2.77
CA GLU A 176 11.33 -1.51 -3.96
C GLU A 176 9.83 -1.67 -3.71
N ALA A 177 9.01 -1.07 -4.57
CA ALA A 177 7.58 -1.32 -4.61
C ALA A 177 7.28 -2.44 -5.60
N ASP A 178 6.50 -3.43 -5.18
CA ASP A 178 5.97 -4.42 -6.12
C ASP A 178 4.85 -3.77 -6.93
N SER A 179 4.79 -4.11 -8.22
CA SER A 179 3.74 -3.69 -9.13
C SER A 179 3.07 -4.90 -9.77
N LEU A 180 1.76 -4.92 -9.73
CA LEU A 180 0.93 -6.03 -10.18
C LEU A 180 -0.20 -5.47 -11.05
N ALA A 181 -0.04 -5.55 -12.37
CA ALA A 181 -1.06 -5.15 -13.33
C ALA A 181 -1.89 -6.37 -13.76
N ASN A 182 -3.22 -6.19 -13.86
CA ASN A 182 -4.11 -7.21 -14.40
C ASN A 182 -5.14 -6.56 -15.33
N HIS A 183 -5.16 -7.01 -16.58
CA HIS A 183 -5.89 -6.40 -17.69
C HIS A 183 -7.37 -6.80 -17.79
N VAL A 184 -7.95 -7.49 -16.82
CA VAL A 184 -9.33 -7.98 -16.95
C VAL A 184 -10.23 -7.41 -15.85
N LEU A 185 -10.80 -6.23 -16.13
CA LEU A 185 -12.05 -5.79 -15.50
C LEU A 185 -13.19 -6.22 -16.43
N ASP A 186 -13.85 -7.32 -16.16
CA ASP A 186 -15.11 -7.64 -16.80
C ASP A 186 -16.29 -7.05 -16.00
N GLU A 187 -17.48 -6.96 -16.62
CA GLU A 187 -18.70 -6.37 -15.99
C GLU A 187 -19.14 -7.09 -14.70
N ARG A 188 -18.42 -8.12 -14.27
CA ARG A 188 -18.70 -8.99 -13.10
C ARG A 188 -17.63 -8.87 -12.00
N THR A 189 -16.74 -7.92 -12.12
CA THR A 189 -15.69 -7.63 -11.11
C THR A 189 -16.14 -6.59 -10.10
#